data_f4ebeccb14399a0d883c116d7899c4ed
#
_entry.id   f4ebeccb14399a0d883c116d7899c4ed
#
_cell.length_a   1.000
_cell.length_b   1.000
_cell.length_c   1.000
_cell.angle_alpha   90.00
_cell.angle_beta   90.00
_cell.angle_gamma   90.00
#
_symmetry.space_group_name_H-M   'P 1'
#
loop_
_entity.id
_entity.type
_entity.pdbx_description
1 polymer ?
#
loop_
_entity_poly.entity_id
_entity_poly.type
_entity_poly.pdbx_seq_one_letter_code
_entity_poly.pdbx_strand_id
1 'polypeptide(L)'
;DKNQLPSVGAGDVFRQLIACGLIPVTVLDLVYRQGALSSIPYNAKLMQENKTNLSFGEDFQFIACKGADEAAEIVRRIYLDEIAKNGRDQVHILTPYRKRSAAGVDELNKSLEDFVNPPIAGKKELHIGSQVFRVGDKILQNKNTEMASNGDLGRILDCITDEDGNARAVIGFPDGRQV
;
A
#
# COMPACT_ATOMS: atom_id res chain seq x y z
N ASP A 1 0.14 -2.76 18.20
CA ASP A 1 -1.07 -1.99 18.55
C ASP A 1 -2.28 -2.93 18.62
N LYS A 2 -2.95 -2.97 19.79
CA LYS A 2 -4.10 -3.84 20.05
C LYS A 2 -5.34 -3.52 19.16
N ASN A 3 -5.37 -2.34 18.57
CA ASN A 3 -6.48 -1.85 17.73
C ASN A 3 -6.23 -2.05 16.22
N GLN A 4 -5.03 -2.53 15.85
CA GLN A 4 -4.73 -2.92 14.47
C GLN A 4 -5.10 -4.38 14.20
N LEU A 5 -4.96 -4.82 12.96
CA LEU A 5 -5.23 -6.19 12.57
C LEU A 5 -4.40 -7.17 13.40
N PRO A 6 -5.00 -8.27 13.90
CA PRO A 6 -4.26 -9.28 14.65
C PRO A 6 -3.26 -10.01 13.75
N SER A 7 -2.33 -10.73 14.36
CA SER A 7 -1.43 -11.63 13.65
C SER A 7 -2.20 -12.71 12.89
N VAL A 8 -1.67 -13.15 11.75
CA VAL A 8 -2.24 -14.24 10.98
C VAL A 8 -2.03 -15.56 11.72
N GLY A 9 -3.10 -16.31 11.95
CA GLY A 9 -3.08 -17.59 12.66
C GLY A 9 -4.10 -17.65 13.80
N ALA A 10 -4.10 -18.75 14.53
CA ALA A 10 -5.01 -18.95 15.66
C ALA A 10 -4.55 -18.16 16.89
N GLY A 11 -5.49 -17.47 17.52
CA GLY A 11 -5.27 -16.71 18.76
C GLY A 11 -4.89 -15.24 18.54
N ASP A 12 -5.18 -14.42 19.55
CA ASP A 12 -4.84 -12.99 19.60
C ASP A 12 -3.85 -12.77 20.76
N VAL A 13 -2.63 -13.27 20.56
CA VAL A 13 -1.60 -13.34 21.61
C VAL A 13 -1.33 -11.97 22.22
N PHE A 14 -1.22 -10.92 21.39
CA PHE A 14 -0.89 -9.58 21.88
C PHE A 14 -1.99 -9.01 22.78
N ARG A 15 -3.25 -9.10 22.38
CA ARG A 15 -4.38 -8.65 23.19
C ARG A 15 -4.53 -9.49 24.46
N GLN A 16 -4.30 -10.79 24.36
CA GLN A 16 -4.36 -11.70 25.52
C GLN A 16 -3.25 -11.38 26.53
N LEU A 17 -2.03 -11.09 26.09
CA LEU A 17 -0.94 -10.65 26.96
C LEU A 17 -1.26 -9.33 27.68
N ILE A 18 -1.87 -8.37 26.99
CA ILE A 18 -2.33 -7.13 27.63
C ILE A 18 -3.43 -7.40 28.65
N ALA A 19 -4.36 -8.27 28.32
CA ALA A 19 -5.54 -8.55 29.15
C ALA A 19 -5.25 -9.45 30.38
N CYS A 20 -4.18 -10.24 30.37
CA CYS A 20 -3.87 -11.17 31.46
C CYS A 20 -3.49 -10.49 32.78
N GLY A 21 -3.08 -9.22 32.75
CA GLY A 21 -2.71 -8.46 33.95
C GLY A 21 -1.41 -8.89 34.64
N LEU A 22 -0.68 -9.87 34.09
CA LEU A 22 0.56 -10.39 34.67
C LEU A 22 1.82 -9.63 34.18
N ILE A 23 1.67 -8.85 33.13
CA ILE A 23 2.76 -8.12 32.50
C ILE A 23 2.49 -6.62 32.62
N PRO A 24 3.48 -5.81 33.04
CA PRO A 24 3.34 -4.36 33.05
C PRO A 24 3.04 -3.83 31.64
N VAL A 25 2.02 -2.97 31.52
CA VAL A 25 1.58 -2.42 30.23
C VAL A 25 1.67 -0.89 30.29
N THR A 26 2.37 -0.32 29.32
CA THR A 26 2.36 1.13 29.07
C THR A 26 1.59 1.40 27.80
N VAL A 27 0.58 2.27 27.88
CA VAL A 27 -0.23 2.68 26.72
C VAL A 27 0.23 4.06 26.27
N LEU A 28 0.59 4.16 24.97
CA LEU A 28 0.88 5.42 24.31
C LEU A 28 -0.40 5.88 23.61
N ASP A 29 -1.00 6.95 24.08
CA ASP A 29 -2.31 7.47 23.65
C ASP A 29 -2.23 8.78 22.85
N LEU A 30 -1.06 9.42 22.85
CA LEU A 30 -0.84 10.64 22.06
C LEU A 30 -0.36 10.32 20.65
N VAL A 31 -1.05 10.90 19.66
CA VAL A 31 -0.71 10.78 18.24
C VAL A 31 0.03 12.03 17.78
N TYR A 32 1.29 11.86 17.37
CA TYR A 32 2.15 12.97 16.90
C TYR A 32 2.32 12.98 15.37
N ARG A 33 1.86 11.95 14.67
CA ARG A 33 2.05 11.81 13.21
C ARG A 33 1.25 12.84 12.41
N GLN A 34 0.05 13.15 12.87
CA GLN A 34 -0.83 14.16 12.28
C GLN A 34 -0.90 15.40 13.16
N GLY A 35 -1.18 16.56 12.53
CA GLY A 35 -1.36 17.80 13.26
C GLY A 35 -2.53 17.75 14.26
N ALA A 36 -2.52 18.63 15.25
CA ALA A 36 -3.53 18.66 16.33
C ALA A 36 -4.98 18.90 15.83
N LEU A 37 -5.15 19.46 14.64
CA LEU A 37 -6.44 19.72 14.02
C LEU A 37 -6.85 18.64 13.00
N SER A 38 -6.05 17.59 12.83
CA SER A 38 -6.36 16.53 11.87
C SER A 38 -7.59 15.72 12.28
N SER A 39 -8.50 15.50 11.34
CA SER A 39 -9.66 14.62 11.54
C SER A 39 -9.30 13.13 11.50
N ILE A 40 -8.12 12.76 11.02
CA ILE A 40 -7.68 11.35 10.90
C ILE A 40 -7.62 10.64 12.26
N PRO A 41 -6.86 11.10 13.28
CA PRO A 41 -6.80 10.42 14.57
C PRO A 41 -8.13 10.48 15.33
N TYR A 42 -8.88 11.55 15.17
CA TYR A 42 -10.22 11.69 15.74
C TYR A 42 -11.18 10.62 15.20
N ASN A 43 -11.24 10.48 13.88
CA ASN A 43 -12.08 9.46 13.23
C ASN A 43 -11.61 8.04 13.54
N ALA A 44 -10.30 7.80 13.61
CA ALA A 44 -9.75 6.50 14.00
C ALA A 44 -10.25 6.09 15.39
N LYS A 45 -10.28 7.02 16.34
CA LYS A 45 -10.83 6.77 17.69
C LYS A 45 -12.33 6.47 17.66
N LEU A 46 -13.11 7.22 16.88
CA LEU A 46 -14.54 6.95 16.71
C LEU A 46 -14.80 5.57 16.14
N MET A 47 -14.03 5.17 15.12
CA MET A 47 -14.14 3.83 14.53
C MET A 47 -13.80 2.72 15.53
N GLN A 48 -12.78 2.91 16.38
CA GLN A 48 -12.47 1.96 17.46
C GLN A 48 -13.60 1.82 18.48
N GLU A 49 -14.35 2.89 18.70
CA GLU A 49 -15.52 2.92 19.59
C GLU A 49 -16.81 2.48 18.87
N ASN A 50 -16.75 1.98 17.63
CA ASN A 50 -17.89 1.63 16.77
C ASN A 50 -18.87 2.79 16.54
N LYS A 51 -18.40 4.02 16.55
CA LYS A 51 -19.17 5.21 16.24
C LYS A 51 -19.12 5.53 14.75
N THR A 52 -20.24 5.97 14.20
CA THR A 52 -20.39 6.24 12.76
C THR A 52 -20.47 7.73 12.41
N ASN A 53 -20.54 8.61 13.40
CA ASN A 53 -20.59 10.05 13.23
C ASN A 53 -19.20 10.65 12.95
N LEU A 54 -18.59 10.23 11.85
CA LEU A 54 -17.25 10.65 11.44
C LEU A 54 -17.25 12.14 11.02
N SER A 55 -16.11 12.78 11.23
CA SER A 55 -15.86 14.15 10.79
C SER A 55 -15.11 14.13 9.45
N PHE A 56 -15.63 14.85 8.45
CA PHE A 56 -15.01 14.95 7.14
C PHE A 56 -14.46 16.37 6.93
N GLY A 57 -13.30 16.46 6.29
CA GLY A 57 -12.58 17.71 6.04
C GLY A 57 -11.58 17.53 4.91
N GLU A 58 -10.62 18.44 4.81
CA GLU A 58 -9.61 18.41 3.75
C GLU A 58 -8.68 17.17 3.83
N ASP A 59 -8.38 16.72 5.05
CA ASP A 59 -7.45 15.61 5.33
C ASP A 59 -8.14 14.25 5.46
N PHE A 60 -9.48 14.20 5.52
CA PHE A 60 -10.25 12.97 5.63
C PHE A 60 -11.58 13.12 4.89
N GLN A 61 -11.74 12.42 3.80
CA GLN A 61 -12.91 12.51 2.93
C GLN A 61 -13.59 11.16 2.74
N PHE A 62 -14.87 11.17 2.55
CA PHE A 62 -15.68 10.03 2.15
C PHE A 62 -16.37 10.32 0.82
N ILE A 63 -16.15 9.46 -0.16
CA ILE A 63 -16.75 9.58 -1.48
C ILE A 63 -17.65 8.36 -1.71
N ALA A 64 -18.94 8.57 -1.78
CA ALA A 64 -19.89 7.50 -2.08
C ALA A 64 -19.79 7.09 -3.56
N CYS A 65 -19.89 5.79 -3.83
CA CYS A 65 -19.94 5.23 -5.18
C CYS A 65 -21.01 4.13 -5.27
N LYS A 66 -21.50 3.88 -6.48
CA LYS A 66 -22.58 2.90 -6.73
C LYS A 66 -22.08 1.48 -6.92
N GLY A 67 -20.77 1.27 -6.99
CA GLY A 67 -20.19 -0.05 -7.20
C GLY A 67 -18.71 -0.01 -7.47
N ALA A 68 -18.12 -1.18 -7.74
CA ALA A 68 -16.68 -1.34 -7.90
C ALA A 68 -16.10 -0.60 -9.11
N ASP A 69 -16.87 -0.50 -10.20
CA ASP A 69 -16.41 0.18 -11.43
C ASP A 69 -16.30 1.68 -11.21
N GLU A 70 -17.33 2.31 -10.64
CA GLU A 70 -17.30 3.73 -10.29
C GLU A 70 -16.22 4.02 -9.23
N ALA A 71 -16.06 3.14 -8.24
CA ALA A 71 -14.99 3.26 -7.25
C ALA A 71 -13.61 3.24 -7.91
N ALA A 72 -13.37 2.34 -8.86
CA ALA A 72 -12.11 2.24 -9.59
C ALA A 72 -11.80 3.52 -10.39
N GLU A 73 -12.80 4.09 -11.05
CA GLU A 73 -12.64 5.35 -11.80
C GLU A 73 -12.31 6.53 -10.88
N ILE A 74 -13.04 6.65 -9.75
CA ILE A 74 -12.81 7.69 -8.76
C ILE A 74 -11.41 7.56 -8.16
N VAL A 75 -11.02 6.37 -7.74
CA VAL A 75 -9.71 6.08 -7.14
C VAL A 75 -8.59 6.39 -8.13
N ARG A 76 -8.73 5.96 -9.39
CA ARG A 76 -7.74 6.24 -10.44
C ARG A 76 -7.53 7.74 -10.64
N ARG A 77 -8.62 8.51 -10.77
CA ARG A 77 -8.56 9.95 -10.93
C ARG A 77 -7.87 10.62 -9.74
N ILE A 78 -8.30 10.32 -8.52
CA ILE A 78 -7.72 10.89 -7.29
C ILE A 78 -6.23 10.52 -7.20
N TYR A 79 -5.88 9.28 -7.47
CA TYR A 79 -4.49 8.83 -7.41
C TYR A 79 -3.60 9.60 -8.39
N LEU A 80 -4.03 9.78 -9.63
CA LEU A 80 -3.28 10.53 -10.63
C LEU A 80 -3.12 12.01 -10.25
N ASP A 81 -4.18 12.63 -9.73
CA ASP A 81 -4.15 14.02 -9.24
C ASP A 81 -3.19 14.16 -8.03
N GLU A 82 -3.23 13.21 -7.10
CA GLU A 82 -2.41 13.27 -5.90
C GLU A 82 -0.93 12.96 -6.17
N ILE A 83 -0.61 12.01 -7.04
CA ILE A 83 0.80 11.78 -7.42
C ILE A 83 1.40 12.94 -8.20
N ALA A 84 0.60 13.69 -8.95
CA ALA A 84 1.06 14.89 -9.63
C ALA A 84 1.42 16.03 -8.65
N LYS A 85 0.72 16.11 -7.51
CA LYS A 85 0.98 17.11 -6.46
C LYS A 85 2.09 16.70 -5.50
N ASN A 86 2.08 15.44 -5.04
CA ASN A 86 2.87 14.98 -3.91
C ASN A 86 4.01 14.02 -4.30
N GLY A 87 4.03 13.56 -5.54
CA GLY A 87 4.96 12.53 -6.01
C GLY A 87 4.48 11.10 -5.72
N ARG A 88 4.93 10.17 -6.54
CA ARG A 88 4.51 8.75 -6.54
C ARG A 88 4.80 8.00 -5.24
N ASP A 89 5.84 8.41 -4.53
CA ASP A 89 6.28 7.70 -3.34
C ASP A 89 5.46 8.06 -2.08
N GLN A 90 4.74 9.17 -2.13
CA GLN A 90 3.93 9.67 -1.03
C GLN A 90 2.46 9.20 -1.05
N VAL A 91 2.01 8.62 -2.17
CA VAL A 91 0.60 8.25 -2.37
C VAL A 91 0.46 6.75 -2.52
N HIS A 92 -0.49 6.18 -1.78
CA HIS A 92 -0.79 4.75 -1.80
C HIS A 92 -2.29 4.52 -1.92
N ILE A 93 -2.67 3.48 -2.68
CA ILE A 93 -4.04 2.97 -2.73
C ILE A 93 -4.10 1.71 -1.86
N LEU A 94 -5.06 1.66 -0.94
CA LEU A 94 -5.38 0.47 -0.16
C LEU A 94 -6.74 -0.06 -0.59
N THR A 95 -6.83 -1.34 -0.86
CA THR A 95 -8.08 -2.02 -1.22
C THR A 95 -8.18 -3.37 -0.52
N PRO A 96 -9.38 -3.79 -0.08
CA PRO A 96 -9.57 -5.09 0.56
C PRO A 96 -9.57 -6.26 -0.44
N TYR A 97 -9.66 -5.99 -1.74
CA TYR A 97 -9.72 -7.00 -2.79
C TYR A 97 -8.44 -7.07 -3.60
N ARG A 98 -7.90 -8.26 -3.78
CA ARG A 98 -6.80 -8.48 -4.71
C ARG A 98 -7.32 -8.72 -6.14
N LYS A 99 -8.31 -9.60 -6.29
CA LYS A 99 -8.89 -10.06 -7.57
C LYS A 99 -10.41 -9.92 -7.54
N ARG A 100 -11.03 -10.10 -8.70
CA ARG A 100 -12.51 -10.16 -8.88
C ARG A 100 -13.24 -8.85 -8.54
N SER A 101 -12.55 -7.71 -8.62
CA SER A 101 -13.16 -6.40 -8.43
C SER A 101 -12.41 -5.40 -9.31
N ALA A 102 -13.13 -4.51 -9.98
CA ALA A 102 -12.52 -3.42 -10.76
C ALA A 102 -11.66 -2.51 -9.86
N ALA A 103 -12.05 -2.34 -8.58
CA ALA A 103 -11.28 -1.63 -7.56
C ALA A 103 -10.30 -2.54 -6.80
N GLY A 104 -9.99 -3.73 -7.31
CA GLY A 104 -8.99 -4.64 -6.74
C GLY A 104 -7.56 -4.29 -7.16
N VAL A 105 -6.58 -4.82 -6.43
CA VAL A 105 -5.15 -4.54 -6.66
C VAL A 105 -4.73 -4.82 -8.10
N ASP A 106 -5.09 -5.99 -8.63
CA ASP A 106 -4.61 -6.43 -9.96
C ASP A 106 -5.18 -5.52 -11.08
N GLU A 107 -6.46 -5.15 -11.01
CA GLU A 107 -7.10 -4.29 -12.01
C GLU A 107 -6.68 -2.83 -11.88
N LEU A 108 -6.55 -2.31 -10.67
CA LEU A 108 -6.05 -0.95 -10.45
C LEU A 108 -4.61 -0.80 -10.92
N ASN A 109 -3.72 -1.74 -10.60
CA ASN A 109 -2.34 -1.70 -11.08
C ASN A 109 -2.28 -1.71 -12.61
N LYS A 110 -3.02 -2.63 -13.25
CA LYS A 110 -3.08 -2.71 -14.71
C LYS A 110 -3.60 -1.43 -15.35
N SER A 111 -4.65 -0.82 -14.77
CA SER A 111 -5.26 0.39 -15.31
C SER A 111 -4.42 1.65 -15.09
N LEU A 112 -3.53 1.66 -14.09
CA LEU A 112 -2.68 2.80 -13.73
C LEU A 112 -1.30 2.74 -14.35
N GLU A 113 -0.83 1.54 -14.73
CA GLU A 113 0.54 1.29 -15.16
C GLU A 113 0.99 2.25 -16.27
N ASP A 114 0.24 2.32 -17.36
CA ASP A 114 0.59 3.14 -18.52
C ASP A 114 0.49 4.66 -18.25
N PHE A 115 -0.28 5.08 -17.26
CA PHE A 115 -0.33 6.49 -16.85
C PHE A 115 0.84 6.86 -15.93
N VAL A 116 1.21 5.94 -15.06
CA VAL A 116 2.23 6.19 -14.02
C VAL A 116 3.64 5.97 -14.55
N ASN A 117 3.82 4.96 -15.40
CA ASN A 117 5.11 4.60 -16.01
C ASN A 117 4.90 4.14 -17.46
N PRO A 118 4.59 5.07 -18.40
CA PRO A 118 4.27 4.72 -19.77
C PRO A 118 5.41 3.98 -20.48
N PRO A 119 5.08 3.13 -21.44
CA PRO A 119 6.07 2.51 -22.31
C PRO A 119 6.76 3.60 -23.16
N ILE A 120 8.09 3.62 -23.14
CA ILE A 120 8.92 4.54 -23.90
C ILE A 120 9.93 3.72 -24.67
N ALA A 121 10.19 4.07 -25.92
CA ALA A 121 11.17 3.39 -26.76
C ALA A 121 12.54 3.30 -26.04
N GLY A 122 13.09 2.08 -25.95
CA GLY A 122 14.33 1.79 -25.24
C GLY A 122 14.19 1.53 -23.74
N LYS A 123 13.02 1.71 -23.14
CA LYS A 123 12.78 1.30 -21.74
C LYS A 123 12.70 -0.21 -21.67
N LYS A 124 13.50 -0.79 -20.78
CA LYS A 124 13.47 -2.23 -20.56
C LYS A 124 12.21 -2.66 -19.83
N GLU A 125 11.64 -3.77 -20.26
CA GLU A 125 10.43 -4.38 -19.70
C GLU A 125 10.68 -5.85 -19.35
N LEU A 126 9.99 -6.31 -18.33
CA LEU A 126 9.98 -7.69 -17.86
C LEU A 126 8.53 -8.21 -17.90
N HIS A 127 8.30 -9.28 -18.65
CA HIS A 127 7.00 -9.90 -18.75
C HIS A 127 6.94 -11.15 -17.86
N ILE A 128 6.03 -11.18 -16.89
CA ILE A 128 5.79 -12.31 -15.99
C ILE A 128 4.31 -12.71 -16.11
N GLY A 129 4.02 -13.76 -16.83
CA GLY A 129 2.65 -14.14 -17.14
C GLY A 129 1.94 -13.04 -17.93
N SER A 130 0.85 -12.50 -17.39
CA SER A 130 0.09 -11.40 -17.99
C SER A 130 0.47 -10.01 -17.47
N GLN A 131 1.45 -9.93 -16.58
CA GLN A 131 1.93 -8.68 -16.01
C GLN A 131 3.17 -8.19 -16.73
N VAL A 132 3.23 -6.89 -16.97
CA VAL A 132 4.39 -6.20 -17.51
C VAL A 132 4.98 -5.34 -16.40
N PHE A 133 6.27 -5.41 -16.23
CA PHE A 133 7.02 -4.59 -15.28
C PHE A 133 8.05 -3.79 -16.06
N ARG A 134 8.23 -2.52 -15.70
CA ARG A 134 9.13 -1.61 -16.41
C ARG A 134 10.17 -1.01 -15.48
N VAL A 135 11.33 -0.69 -16.01
CA VAL A 135 12.30 0.13 -15.28
C VAL A 135 11.62 1.40 -14.78
N GLY A 136 11.76 1.69 -13.49
CA GLY A 136 11.10 2.78 -12.79
C GLY A 136 9.81 2.40 -12.07
N ASP A 137 9.29 1.18 -12.21
CA ASP A 137 8.12 0.76 -11.46
C ASP A 137 8.42 0.66 -9.96
N LYS A 138 7.45 1.11 -9.16
CA LYS A 138 7.44 0.91 -7.72
C LYS A 138 6.93 -0.48 -7.41
N ILE A 139 7.66 -1.22 -6.60
CA ILE A 139 7.29 -2.57 -6.19
C ILE A 139 7.16 -2.68 -4.68
N LEU A 140 6.35 -3.63 -4.25
CA LEU A 140 6.23 -4.05 -2.87
C LEU A 140 6.72 -5.51 -2.78
N GLN A 141 7.72 -5.75 -1.93
CA GLN A 141 8.15 -7.10 -1.59
C GLN A 141 7.05 -7.81 -0.79
N ASN A 142 6.57 -8.94 -1.26
CA ASN A 142 5.46 -9.65 -0.65
C ASN A 142 5.87 -10.95 0.09
N LYS A 143 7.16 -11.25 0.12
CA LYS A 143 7.74 -12.40 0.83
C LYS A 143 9.08 -12.02 1.42
N ASN A 144 9.42 -12.61 2.57
CA ASN A 144 10.78 -12.50 3.11
C ASN A 144 11.76 -13.28 2.24
N THR A 145 12.88 -12.65 1.92
CA THR A 145 14.06 -13.23 1.31
C THR A 145 15.28 -12.89 2.16
N GLU A 146 16.45 -13.40 1.81
CA GLU A 146 17.69 -13.04 2.50
C GLU A 146 18.03 -11.55 2.38
N MET A 147 17.61 -10.91 1.28
CA MET A 147 17.99 -9.54 0.92
C MET A 147 16.88 -8.50 1.14
N ALA A 148 15.61 -8.94 1.27
CA ALA A 148 14.46 -8.04 1.40
C ALA A 148 13.36 -8.66 2.26
N SER A 149 12.70 -7.83 3.04
CA SER A 149 11.60 -8.22 3.94
C SER A 149 10.25 -8.00 3.29
N ASN A 150 9.26 -8.79 3.73
CA ASN A 150 7.87 -8.53 3.37
C ASN A 150 7.44 -7.13 3.83
N GLY A 151 6.93 -6.33 2.90
CA GLY A 151 6.56 -4.94 3.12
C GLY A 151 7.60 -3.92 2.64
N ASP A 152 8.81 -4.34 2.28
CA ASP A 152 9.82 -3.44 1.72
C ASP A 152 9.33 -2.86 0.39
N LEU A 153 9.42 -1.54 0.26
CA LEU A 153 9.13 -0.82 -0.97
C LEU A 153 10.42 -0.58 -1.74
N GLY A 154 10.43 -0.94 -3.01
CA GLY A 154 11.56 -0.74 -3.89
C GLY A 154 11.15 -0.20 -5.25
N ARG A 155 12.14 -0.02 -6.14
CA ARG A 155 11.96 0.43 -7.52
C ARG A 155 12.76 -0.45 -8.45
N ILE A 156 12.20 -0.79 -9.61
CA ILE A 156 12.92 -1.51 -10.66
C ILE A 156 13.97 -0.57 -11.25
N LEU A 157 15.25 -0.92 -11.08
CA LEU A 157 16.38 -0.19 -11.62
C LEU A 157 16.79 -0.68 -13.01
N ASP A 158 16.70 -2.00 -13.21
CA ASP A 158 17.01 -2.62 -14.49
C ASP A 158 16.22 -3.92 -14.68
N CYS A 159 16.06 -4.33 -15.94
CA CYS A 159 15.57 -5.65 -16.33
C CYS A 159 16.68 -6.34 -17.10
N ILE A 160 17.10 -7.51 -16.62
CA ILE A 160 18.20 -8.29 -17.17
C ILE A 160 17.73 -9.69 -17.55
N THR A 161 18.44 -10.33 -18.45
CA THR A 161 18.27 -11.76 -18.73
C THR A 161 19.54 -12.46 -18.26
N ASP A 162 19.40 -13.48 -17.42
CA ASP A 162 20.54 -14.26 -16.95
C ASP A 162 21.08 -15.22 -18.03
N GLU A 163 22.18 -15.91 -17.72
CA GLU A 163 22.84 -16.82 -18.66
C GLU A 163 21.95 -17.98 -19.08
N ASP A 164 20.97 -18.34 -18.25
CA ASP A 164 19.99 -19.40 -18.52
C ASP A 164 18.78 -18.91 -19.32
N GLY A 165 18.75 -17.63 -19.68
CA GLY A 165 17.64 -17.00 -20.42
C GLY A 165 16.46 -16.58 -19.55
N ASN A 166 16.58 -16.64 -18.20
CA ASN A 166 15.52 -16.18 -17.33
C ASN A 166 15.56 -14.67 -17.17
N ALA A 167 14.39 -14.04 -17.30
CA ALA A 167 14.25 -12.63 -17.10
C ALA A 167 14.18 -12.29 -15.61
N ARG A 168 14.97 -11.30 -15.16
CA ARG A 168 15.08 -10.82 -13.78
C ARG A 168 15.02 -9.31 -13.71
N ALA A 169 14.48 -8.79 -12.61
CA ALA A 169 14.51 -7.37 -12.31
C ALA A 169 15.57 -7.08 -11.24
N VAL A 170 16.32 -6.02 -11.42
CA VAL A 170 17.18 -5.47 -10.38
C VAL A 170 16.37 -4.43 -9.60
N ILE A 171 16.22 -4.65 -8.30
CA ILE A 171 15.40 -3.81 -7.41
C ILE A 171 16.33 -2.97 -6.52
N GLY A 172 16.10 -1.67 -6.51
CA GLY A 172 16.73 -0.76 -5.55
C GLY A 172 15.78 -0.39 -4.42
N PHE A 173 16.28 -0.41 -3.18
CA PHE A 173 15.55 -0.01 -1.99
C PHE A 173 16.04 1.35 -1.46
N PRO A 174 15.21 2.10 -0.70
CA PRO A 174 15.57 3.44 -0.20
C PRO A 174 16.81 3.47 0.72
N ASP A 175 17.14 2.35 1.34
CA ASP A 175 18.33 2.19 2.21
C ASP A 175 19.62 1.89 1.44
N GLY A 176 19.58 1.89 0.10
CA GLY A 176 20.72 1.66 -0.78
C GLY A 176 20.98 0.20 -1.14
N ARG A 177 20.22 -0.75 -0.58
CA ARG A 177 20.29 -2.16 -1.00
C ARG A 177 19.83 -2.32 -2.45
N GLN A 178 20.45 -3.24 -3.16
CA GLN A 178 20.04 -3.68 -4.49
C GLN A 178 19.92 -5.22 -4.51
N VAL A 179 18.88 -5.73 -5.14
CA VAL A 179 18.58 -7.17 -5.26
C VAL A 179 18.19 -7.50 -6.67
#